data_c19196d07e6ae0824ccf48e408eaa3a5
#
_entry.id   c19196d07e6ae0824ccf48e408eaa3a5
#
_cell.length_a   1.000
_cell.length_b   1.000
_cell.length_c   1.000
_cell.angle_alpha   90.00
_cell.angle_beta   90.00
_cell.angle_gamma   90.00
#
_symmetry.space_group_name_H-M   'P 1'
#
loop_
_entity.id
_entity.type
_entity.pdbx_description
1 polymer ?
#
loop_
_entity_poly.entity_id
_entity_poly.type
_entity_poly.pdbx_seq_one_letter_code
_entity_poly.pdbx_strand_id
1 'polypeptide(L)'
;MILTRLGHACVLIETSSTRILIDPGNYSDSWHGLTDLDAILITHQHHDHIDPHHIGTVIGANPQARLLVESEVVEMLGDHSPDTAEVGDQFELGEIAVEVVGGEHAVIHDRIPRVGNVGFIFREDGGPTFFHPGDAYTTTPSGIDLLGLPLSAPWARVAMTVDFANAVQAGRIVPIHDSTLSDAGRATYMRMCRSAIDESIEIDDPVPGEPYEIRSEMEE
;
A
#
# COMPACT_ATOMS: atom_id res chain seq x y z
N MET A 1 0.99 -2.78 15.68
CA MET A 1 1.54 -2.35 14.35
C MET A 1 1.29 -0.86 14.17
N ILE A 2 2.27 -0.13 13.66
CA ILE A 2 2.17 1.31 13.38
C ILE A 2 2.29 1.51 11.87
N LEU A 3 1.43 2.36 11.31
CA LEU A 3 1.49 2.81 9.92
C LEU A 3 1.85 4.29 9.87
N THR A 4 2.79 4.65 8.99
CA THR A 4 3.07 6.05 8.68
C THR A 4 2.87 6.27 7.17
N ARG A 5 1.93 7.16 6.81
CA ARG A 5 1.75 7.58 5.42
C ARG A 5 2.89 8.50 5.02
N LEU A 6 3.64 8.13 3.99
CA LEU A 6 4.77 8.91 3.48
C LEU A 6 4.43 9.72 2.21
N GLY A 7 3.16 9.66 1.80
CA GLY A 7 2.61 10.36 0.64
C GLY A 7 2.25 9.41 -0.51
N HIS A 8 1.22 9.75 -1.24
CA HIS A 8 0.61 8.95 -2.30
C HIS A 8 0.29 7.53 -1.82
N ALA A 9 0.88 6.51 -2.44
CA ALA A 9 0.74 5.11 -2.05
C ALA A 9 1.83 4.65 -1.08
N CYS A 10 2.86 5.50 -0.83
CA CYS A 10 3.99 5.13 0.01
C CYS A 10 3.60 5.11 1.49
N VAL A 11 3.83 3.96 2.14
CA VAL A 11 3.63 3.78 3.57
C VAL A 11 4.81 3.06 4.22
N LEU A 12 5.06 3.38 5.48
CA LEU A 12 5.98 2.67 6.35
C LEU A 12 5.17 1.91 7.40
N ILE A 13 5.42 0.62 7.52
CA ILE A 13 4.88 -0.25 8.56
C ILE A 13 5.97 -0.55 9.57
N GLU A 14 5.66 -0.40 10.85
CA GLU A 14 6.60 -0.62 11.94
C GLU A 14 5.96 -1.44 13.07
N THR A 15 6.74 -2.38 13.60
CA THR A 15 6.49 -3.07 14.87
C THR A 15 7.62 -2.77 15.85
N SER A 16 7.70 -3.52 16.95
CA SER A 16 8.81 -3.38 17.91
C SER A 16 10.19 -3.69 17.31
N SER A 17 10.24 -4.52 16.26
CA SER A 17 11.49 -5.04 15.69
C SER A 17 11.58 -5.06 14.18
N THR A 18 10.51 -4.65 13.46
CA THR A 18 10.42 -4.78 11.99
C THR A 18 9.98 -3.47 11.38
N ARG A 19 10.66 -3.05 10.31
CA ARG A 19 10.37 -1.84 9.53
C ARG A 19 10.26 -2.17 8.04
N ILE A 20 9.09 -1.95 7.46
CA ILE A 20 8.78 -2.31 6.07
C ILE A 20 8.33 -1.06 5.32
N LEU A 21 9.04 -0.72 4.24
CA LEU A 21 8.67 0.36 3.32
C LEU A 21 7.91 -0.23 2.13
N ILE A 22 6.78 0.38 1.76
CA ILE A 22 5.92 -0.06 0.65
C ILE A 22 5.78 1.09 -0.34
N ASP A 23 5.91 0.79 -1.63
CA ASP A 23 5.69 1.69 -2.76
C ASP A 23 6.38 3.05 -2.64
N PRO A 24 7.73 3.10 -2.56
CA PRO A 24 8.50 4.34 -2.55
C PRO A 24 8.54 4.99 -3.94
N GLY A 25 7.42 5.58 -4.35
CA GLY A 25 7.21 6.20 -5.65
C GLY A 25 7.58 7.69 -5.70
N ASN A 26 7.59 8.25 -6.92
CA ASN A 26 8.04 9.62 -7.19
C ASN A 26 7.01 10.73 -6.89
N TYR A 27 5.83 10.39 -6.36
CA TYR A 27 4.82 11.36 -5.92
C TYR A 27 4.96 11.76 -4.45
N SER A 28 6.02 11.30 -3.78
CA SER A 28 6.46 11.77 -2.47
C SER A 28 7.97 11.65 -2.33
N ASP A 29 8.54 12.42 -1.42
CA ASP A 29 9.97 12.43 -1.06
C ASP A 29 10.20 12.12 0.43
N SER A 30 9.13 11.94 1.21
CA SER A 30 9.20 11.73 2.65
C SER A 30 9.87 10.39 3.05
N TRP A 31 10.02 9.47 2.11
CA TRP A 31 10.74 8.20 2.29
C TRP A 31 12.25 8.31 1.96
N HIS A 32 12.70 9.42 1.36
CA HIS A 32 14.11 9.62 1.06
C HIS A 32 14.95 9.62 2.35
N GLY A 33 16.06 8.89 2.34
CA GLY A 33 16.98 8.83 3.48
C GLY A 33 16.53 7.92 4.62
N LEU A 34 15.47 7.12 4.45
CA LEU A 34 15.12 6.09 5.43
C LEU A 34 16.23 5.04 5.54
N THR A 35 16.55 4.67 6.76
CA THR A 35 17.51 3.64 7.14
C THR A 35 16.85 2.62 8.07
N ASP A 36 17.59 1.55 8.34
CA ASP A 36 17.16 0.49 9.26
C ASP A 36 15.84 -0.17 8.82
N LEU A 37 15.65 -0.30 7.49
CA LEU A 37 14.56 -1.06 6.91
C LEU A 37 14.91 -2.55 6.86
N ASP A 38 13.95 -3.41 7.23
CA ASP A 38 14.06 -4.86 7.12
C ASP A 38 13.55 -5.35 5.76
N ALA A 39 12.63 -4.61 5.14
CA ALA A 39 12.15 -4.92 3.79
C ALA A 39 11.68 -3.67 3.04
N ILE A 40 11.73 -3.77 1.69
CA ILE A 40 11.14 -2.82 0.74
C ILE A 40 10.25 -3.62 -0.21
N LEU A 41 8.97 -3.27 -0.26
CA LEU A 41 7.96 -3.96 -1.06
C LEU A 41 7.44 -3.04 -2.16
N ILE A 42 7.25 -3.58 -3.37
CA ILE A 42 6.75 -2.80 -4.50
C ILE A 42 5.63 -3.57 -5.19
N THR A 43 4.45 -2.93 -5.26
CA THR A 43 3.24 -3.55 -5.80
C THR A 43 3.24 -3.67 -7.32
N HIS A 44 3.82 -2.71 -8.04
CA HIS A 44 3.88 -2.70 -9.50
C HIS A 44 4.85 -1.64 -10.05
N GLN A 45 5.05 -1.63 -11.38
CA GLN A 45 6.12 -0.88 -12.04
C GLN A 45 5.85 0.60 -12.32
N HIS A 46 4.68 1.18 -12.02
CA HIS A 46 4.43 2.60 -12.27
C HIS A 46 5.28 3.48 -11.35
N HIS A 47 5.74 4.61 -11.88
CA HIS A 47 6.73 5.45 -11.20
C HIS A 47 6.21 6.11 -9.91
N ASP A 48 4.92 6.22 -9.74
CA ASP A 48 4.29 6.68 -8.50
C ASP A 48 4.27 5.63 -7.39
N HIS A 49 4.69 4.37 -7.70
CA HIS A 49 4.92 3.27 -6.76
C HIS A 49 6.38 2.84 -6.67
N ILE A 50 7.20 3.11 -7.70
CA ILE A 50 8.65 2.94 -7.65
C ILE A 50 9.34 4.13 -8.31
N ASP A 51 10.08 4.96 -7.56
CA ASP A 51 10.86 6.06 -8.13
C ASP A 51 12.17 5.55 -8.74
N PRO A 52 12.30 5.51 -10.07
CA PRO A 52 13.50 4.97 -10.72
C PRO A 52 14.76 5.80 -10.47
N HIS A 53 14.62 7.05 -10.00
CA HIS A 53 15.75 7.93 -9.74
C HIS A 53 16.32 7.80 -8.34
N HIS A 54 15.49 7.44 -7.35
CA HIS A 54 15.88 7.44 -5.93
C HIS A 54 15.84 6.06 -5.29
N ILE A 55 15.15 5.06 -5.88
CA ILE A 55 15.02 3.72 -5.30
C ILE A 55 16.39 3.08 -5.01
N GLY A 56 17.36 3.21 -5.90
CA GLY A 56 18.70 2.67 -5.69
C GLY A 56 19.43 3.29 -4.50
N THR A 57 19.10 4.56 -4.16
CA THR A 57 19.70 5.22 -2.99
C THR A 57 19.17 4.63 -1.69
N VAL A 58 17.86 4.41 -1.58
CA VAL A 58 17.29 3.82 -0.36
C VAL A 58 17.67 2.35 -0.21
N ILE A 59 17.75 1.58 -1.31
CA ILE A 59 18.26 0.21 -1.27
C ILE A 59 19.71 0.20 -0.80
N GLY A 60 20.55 1.07 -1.34
CA GLY A 60 21.97 1.19 -0.94
C GLY A 60 22.17 1.61 0.52
N ALA A 61 21.26 2.39 1.09
CA ALA A 61 21.26 2.76 2.50
C ALA A 61 20.77 1.62 3.43
N ASN A 62 20.08 0.61 2.87
CA ASN A 62 19.50 -0.52 3.58
C ASN A 62 19.95 -1.86 2.96
N PRO A 63 21.25 -2.18 2.92
CA PRO A 63 21.79 -3.34 2.20
C PRO A 63 21.32 -4.69 2.77
N GLN A 64 20.76 -4.71 3.97
CA GLN A 64 20.18 -5.91 4.62
C GLN A 64 18.69 -6.05 4.34
N ALA A 65 18.04 -5.00 3.81
CA ALA A 65 16.61 -5.03 3.55
C ALA A 65 16.28 -6.06 2.47
N ARG A 66 15.25 -6.87 2.72
CA ARG A 66 14.72 -7.79 1.74
C ARG A 66 13.90 -7.01 0.71
N LEU A 67 14.13 -7.28 -0.58
CA LEU A 67 13.36 -6.65 -1.66
C LEU A 67 12.33 -7.65 -2.16
N LEU A 68 11.03 -7.35 -1.98
CA LEU A 68 9.92 -8.18 -2.44
C LEU A 68 9.11 -7.35 -3.46
N VAL A 69 9.13 -7.74 -4.72
CA VAL A 69 8.57 -6.91 -5.80
C VAL A 69 7.73 -7.72 -6.77
N GLU A 70 6.73 -7.09 -7.37
CA GLU A 70 6.00 -7.66 -8.49
C GLU A 70 6.96 -7.98 -9.66
N SER A 71 6.66 -9.01 -10.44
CA SER A 71 7.58 -9.61 -11.42
C SER A 71 8.12 -8.63 -12.47
N GLU A 72 7.31 -7.68 -12.95
CA GLU A 72 7.75 -6.69 -13.95
C GLU A 72 8.67 -5.61 -13.35
N VAL A 73 8.67 -5.44 -12.02
CA VAL A 73 9.56 -4.50 -11.30
C VAL A 73 11.00 -5.01 -11.24
N VAL A 74 11.21 -6.32 -11.33
CA VAL A 74 12.55 -6.95 -11.25
C VAL A 74 13.52 -6.31 -12.24
N GLU A 75 13.09 -6.08 -13.48
CA GLU A 75 13.94 -5.47 -14.52
C GLU A 75 14.35 -4.03 -14.20
N MET A 76 13.52 -3.29 -13.45
CA MET A 76 13.79 -1.90 -13.06
C MET A 76 14.87 -1.80 -11.98
N LEU A 77 15.05 -2.84 -11.18
CA LEU A 77 16.00 -2.88 -10.06
C LEU A 77 17.39 -3.39 -10.44
N GLY A 78 17.56 -3.92 -11.65
CA GLY A 78 18.86 -4.32 -12.20
C GLY A 78 19.64 -5.29 -11.28
N ASP A 79 20.82 -4.88 -10.83
CA ASP A 79 21.74 -5.74 -10.04
C ASP A 79 21.33 -5.92 -8.57
N HIS A 80 20.23 -5.34 -8.11
CA HIS A 80 19.78 -5.43 -6.71
C HIS A 80 19.18 -6.78 -6.31
N SER A 81 18.97 -7.70 -7.29
CA SER A 81 18.54 -9.10 -7.07
C SER A 81 17.31 -9.24 -6.13
N PRO A 82 16.17 -8.60 -6.45
CA PRO A 82 14.96 -8.72 -5.63
C PRO A 82 14.37 -10.14 -5.69
N ASP A 83 13.66 -10.52 -4.63
CA ASP A 83 12.74 -11.66 -4.65
C ASP A 83 11.45 -11.24 -5.39
N THR A 84 10.99 -12.07 -6.29
CA THR A 84 9.69 -11.88 -6.95
C THR A 84 8.56 -12.26 -5.99
N ALA A 85 7.56 -11.38 -5.87
CA ALA A 85 6.35 -11.64 -5.13
C ALA A 85 5.25 -12.12 -6.10
N GLU A 86 4.86 -13.37 -6.01
CA GLU A 86 3.81 -13.98 -6.81
C GLU A 86 2.54 -14.18 -5.98
N VAL A 87 1.38 -14.11 -6.62
CA VAL A 87 0.09 -14.32 -5.95
C VAL A 87 0.04 -15.69 -5.26
N GLY A 88 -0.27 -15.68 -3.97
CA GLY A 88 -0.30 -16.85 -3.12
C GLY A 88 0.98 -17.09 -2.32
N ASP A 89 2.04 -16.34 -2.59
CA ASP A 89 3.25 -16.40 -1.77
C ASP A 89 3.00 -15.88 -0.36
N GLN A 90 3.77 -16.43 0.57
CA GLN A 90 3.80 -15.99 1.96
C GLN A 90 5.26 -15.78 2.40
N PHE A 91 5.53 -14.66 3.05
CA PHE A 91 6.84 -14.29 3.54
C PHE A 91 6.77 -13.94 5.03
N GLU A 92 7.79 -14.35 5.77
CA GLU A 92 7.99 -13.91 7.16
C GLU A 92 9.00 -12.76 7.17
N LEU A 93 8.60 -11.62 7.68
CA LEU A 93 9.43 -10.43 7.88
C LEU A 93 9.39 -10.06 9.37
N GLY A 94 10.33 -10.61 10.14
CA GLY A 94 10.32 -10.46 11.60
C GLY A 94 9.04 -10.98 12.24
N GLU A 95 8.26 -10.10 12.86
CA GLU A 95 7.00 -10.41 13.53
C GLU A 95 5.79 -10.34 12.58
N ILE A 96 6.00 -10.03 11.31
CA ILE A 96 4.94 -9.82 10.32
C ILE A 96 4.95 -10.92 9.28
N ALA A 97 3.83 -11.64 9.15
CA ALA A 97 3.57 -12.48 8.00
C ALA A 97 2.97 -11.62 6.86
N VAL A 98 3.53 -11.74 5.67
CA VAL A 98 3.09 -11.03 4.46
C VAL A 98 2.53 -12.03 3.47
N GLU A 99 1.27 -11.86 3.09
CA GLU A 99 0.59 -12.65 2.05
C GLU A 99 0.45 -11.80 0.78
N VAL A 100 0.80 -12.39 -0.37
CA VAL A 100 0.71 -11.74 -1.69
C VAL A 100 -0.61 -12.10 -2.35
N VAL A 101 -1.36 -11.07 -2.76
CA VAL A 101 -2.69 -11.22 -3.39
C VAL A 101 -2.79 -10.37 -4.66
N GLY A 102 -3.86 -10.52 -5.43
CA GLY A 102 -4.12 -9.68 -6.62
C GLY A 102 -3.64 -10.31 -7.92
N GLY A 103 -2.68 -9.72 -8.61
CA GLY A 103 -2.02 -10.23 -9.82
C GLY A 103 -2.05 -9.27 -11.02
N GLU A 104 -3.04 -8.41 -11.13
CA GLU A 104 -3.16 -7.49 -12.27
C GLU A 104 -3.60 -6.09 -11.82
N HIS A 105 -2.97 -5.09 -12.38
CA HIS A 105 -3.36 -3.68 -12.23
C HIS A 105 -4.78 -3.43 -12.74
N ALA A 106 -5.47 -2.44 -12.22
CA ALA A 106 -6.76 -2.00 -12.76
C ALA A 106 -6.62 -1.54 -14.21
N VAL A 107 -7.70 -1.71 -14.99
CA VAL A 107 -7.70 -1.26 -16.40
C VAL A 107 -7.77 0.27 -16.45
N ILE A 108 -6.71 0.91 -16.95
CA ILE A 108 -6.70 2.36 -17.18
C ILE A 108 -7.52 2.68 -18.44
N HIS A 109 -7.21 2.01 -19.55
CA HIS A 109 -7.92 2.13 -20.81
C HIS A 109 -7.56 0.95 -21.74
N ASP A 110 -8.47 0.50 -22.60
CA ASP A 110 -8.28 -0.65 -23.51
C ASP A 110 -7.08 -0.54 -24.46
N ARG A 111 -6.57 0.68 -24.70
CA ARG A 111 -5.41 0.97 -25.54
C ARG A 111 -4.10 1.12 -24.76
N ILE A 112 -4.16 1.08 -23.44
CA ILE A 112 -2.98 1.13 -22.56
C ILE A 112 -2.71 -0.30 -22.11
N PRO A 113 -1.52 -0.86 -22.37
CA PRO A 113 -1.17 -2.18 -21.88
C PRO A 113 -1.41 -2.28 -20.36
N ARG A 114 -2.03 -3.36 -19.94
CA ARG A 114 -2.20 -3.67 -18.54
C ARG A 114 -0.90 -4.25 -18.00
N VAL A 115 -0.49 -3.83 -16.82
CA VAL A 115 0.70 -4.31 -16.12
C VAL A 115 0.31 -5.23 -14.97
N GLY A 116 1.28 -5.97 -14.43
CA GLY A 116 1.11 -6.70 -13.20
C GLY A 116 0.83 -5.77 -12.01
N ASN A 117 0.18 -6.27 -10.97
CA ASN A 117 0.03 -5.61 -9.68
C ASN A 117 -0.22 -6.66 -8.61
N VAL A 118 0.56 -6.64 -7.56
CA VAL A 118 0.28 -7.41 -6.35
C VAL A 118 -0.16 -6.50 -5.22
N GLY A 119 -1.05 -7.01 -4.38
CA GLY A 119 -1.36 -6.41 -3.09
C GLY A 119 -0.68 -7.19 -1.98
N PHE A 120 -0.45 -6.56 -0.85
CA PHE A 120 0.19 -7.17 0.31
C PHE A 120 -0.74 -7.10 1.52
N ILE A 121 -0.96 -8.24 2.17
CA ILE A 121 -1.65 -8.33 3.45
C ILE A 121 -0.61 -8.60 4.53
N PHE A 122 -0.52 -7.71 5.50
CA PHE A 122 0.40 -7.78 6.64
C PHE A 122 -0.37 -8.23 7.87
N ARG A 123 0.13 -9.29 8.53
CA ARG A 123 -0.45 -9.84 9.76
C ARG A 123 0.61 -9.85 10.84
N GLU A 124 0.43 -9.08 11.90
CA GLU A 124 1.26 -9.18 13.09
C GLU A 124 0.80 -10.36 13.96
N ASP A 125 1.72 -11.12 14.51
CA ASP A 125 1.36 -12.28 15.36
C ASP A 125 0.58 -11.83 16.61
N GLY A 126 -0.67 -12.27 16.71
CA GLY A 126 -1.59 -11.84 17.77
C GLY A 126 -2.02 -10.36 17.70
N GLY A 127 -1.70 -9.67 16.62
CA GLY A 127 -1.97 -8.25 16.40
C GLY A 127 -2.87 -7.97 15.19
N PRO A 128 -2.89 -6.72 14.72
CA PRO A 128 -3.77 -6.29 13.64
C PRO A 128 -3.30 -6.75 12.25
N THR A 129 -4.24 -6.66 11.30
CA THR A 129 -4.05 -6.95 9.88
C THR A 129 -4.17 -5.68 9.05
N PHE A 130 -3.18 -5.41 8.19
CA PHE A 130 -3.21 -4.31 7.22
C PHE A 130 -3.22 -4.83 5.80
N PHE A 131 -4.01 -4.22 4.91
CA PHE A 131 -4.05 -4.54 3.49
C PHE A 131 -3.69 -3.32 2.63
N HIS A 132 -2.64 -3.48 1.79
CA HIS A 132 -2.24 -2.54 0.74
C HIS A 132 -2.54 -3.17 -0.62
N PRO A 133 -3.55 -2.71 -1.38
CA PRO A 133 -3.99 -3.36 -2.62
C PRO A 133 -3.12 -3.03 -3.85
N GLY A 134 -2.17 -2.07 -3.75
CA GLY A 134 -1.59 -1.43 -4.92
C GLY A 134 -2.68 -0.71 -5.73
N ASP A 135 -2.60 -0.78 -7.05
CA ASP A 135 -3.53 -0.13 -7.98
C ASP A 135 -4.56 -1.09 -8.57
N ALA A 136 -5.29 -1.78 -7.66
CA ALA A 136 -6.36 -2.68 -8.05
C ALA A 136 -7.49 -2.74 -7.00
N TYR A 137 -8.73 -2.96 -7.49
CA TYR A 137 -9.92 -3.20 -6.66
C TYR A 137 -10.50 -4.61 -6.85
N THR A 138 -9.69 -5.55 -7.37
CA THR A 138 -10.17 -6.88 -7.76
C THR A 138 -10.13 -7.91 -6.66
N THR A 139 -9.34 -7.67 -5.60
CA THR A 139 -9.15 -8.62 -4.49
C THR A 139 -9.77 -8.04 -3.23
N THR A 140 -10.69 -8.79 -2.63
CA THR A 140 -11.45 -8.36 -1.44
C THR A 140 -11.25 -9.38 -0.30
N PRO A 141 -10.07 -9.35 0.37
CA PRO A 141 -9.77 -10.26 1.47
C PRO A 141 -10.67 -9.96 2.67
N SER A 142 -10.94 -10.97 3.48
CA SER A 142 -11.68 -10.85 4.73
C SER A 142 -10.76 -10.75 5.94
N GLY A 143 -11.27 -10.24 7.07
CA GLY A 143 -10.52 -10.14 8.33
C GLY A 143 -9.40 -9.12 8.25
N ILE A 144 -9.68 -7.96 7.65
CA ILE A 144 -8.77 -6.82 7.55
C ILE A 144 -9.16 -5.78 8.59
N ASP A 145 -8.24 -5.46 9.49
CA ASP A 145 -8.47 -4.40 10.49
C ASP A 145 -8.28 -3.00 9.87
N LEU A 146 -7.31 -2.86 8.95
CA LEU A 146 -7.04 -1.60 8.26
C LEU A 146 -6.83 -1.82 6.76
N LEU A 147 -7.57 -1.07 5.93
CA LEU A 147 -7.39 -0.99 4.48
C LEU A 147 -6.69 0.32 4.11
N GLY A 148 -5.56 0.25 3.41
CA GLY A 148 -5.02 1.36 2.62
C GLY A 148 -5.89 1.54 1.37
N LEU A 149 -6.84 2.48 1.39
CA LEU A 149 -7.79 2.67 0.29
C LEU A 149 -7.24 3.62 -0.76
N PRO A 150 -6.93 3.17 -2.00
CA PRO A 150 -6.61 4.09 -3.10
C PRO A 150 -7.78 5.04 -3.34
N LEU A 151 -7.57 6.34 -3.05
CA LEU A 151 -8.66 7.32 -3.05
C LEU A 151 -9.01 7.80 -4.45
N SER A 152 -8.00 7.98 -5.32
CA SER A 152 -8.17 8.50 -6.67
C SER A 152 -7.04 8.05 -7.58
N ALA A 153 -7.38 7.60 -8.79
CA ALA A 153 -6.45 7.21 -9.83
C ALA A 153 -7.08 7.43 -11.21
N PRO A 154 -6.28 7.48 -12.30
CA PRO A 154 -6.83 7.60 -13.66
C PRO A 154 -7.79 6.47 -14.05
N TRP A 155 -7.67 5.31 -13.41
CA TRP A 155 -8.51 4.14 -13.61
C TRP A 155 -9.71 4.06 -12.65
N ALA A 156 -9.72 4.86 -11.56
CA ALA A 156 -10.71 4.79 -10.49
C ALA A 156 -11.77 5.91 -10.60
N ARG A 157 -13.02 5.55 -10.43
CA ARG A 157 -14.12 6.47 -10.15
C ARG A 157 -14.51 6.32 -8.68
N VAL A 158 -14.96 7.39 -8.04
CA VAL A 158 -15.36 7.35 -6.63
C VAL A 158 -16.37 6.24 -6.30
N ALA A 159 -17.26 5.89 -7.25
CA ALA A 159 -18.18 4.76 -7.08
C ALA A 159 -17.42 3.43 -6.92
N MET A 160 -16.38 3.20 -7.72
CA MET A 160 -15.55 1.98 -7.61
C MET A 160 -14.77 1.94 -6.30
N THR A 161 -14.27 3.09 -5.84
CA THR A 161 -13.59 3.24 -4.55
C THR A 161 -14.53 2.86 -3.39
N VAL A 162 -15.77 3.35 -3.42
CA VAL A 162 -16.80 3.02 -2.43
C VAL A 162 -17.18 1.55 -2.48
N ASP A 163 -17.43 1.02 -3.69
CA ASP A 163 -17.81 -0.39 -3.88
C ASP A 163 -16.71 -1.32 -3.37
N PHE A 164 -15.43 -0.99 -3.63
CA PHE A 164 -14.30 -1.77 -3.14
C PHE A 164 -14.18 -1.73 -1.61
N ALA A 165 -14.27 -0.55 -1.01
CA ALA A 165 -14.24 -0.40 0.45
C ALA A 165 -15.33 -1.23 1.12
N ASN A 166 -16.56 -1.16 0.59
CA ASN A 166 -17.70 -1.94 1.09
C ASN A 166 -17.54 -3.45 0.85
N ALA A 167 -16.81 -3.87 -0.18
CA ALA A 167 -16.57 -5.29 -0.46
C ALA A 167 -15.49 -5.90 0.43
N VAL A 168 -14.45 -5.13 0.77
CA VAL A 168 -13.39 -5.58 1.71
C VAL A 168 -13.91 -5.65 3.14
N GLN A 169 -14.79 -4.72 3.52
CA GLN A 169 -15.35 -4.63 4.88
C GLN A 169 -14.26 -4.64 5.98
N ALA A 170 -13.21 -3.84 5.76
CA ALA A 170 -12.20 -3.62 6.80
C ALA A 170 -12.82 -2.85 7.98
N GLY A 171 -12.36 -3.09 9.20
CA GLY A 171 -12.80 -2.31 10.36
C GLY A 171 -12.53 -0.82 10.21
N ARG A 172 -11.38 -0.49 9.58
CA ARG A 172 -10.95 0.89 9.33
C ARG A 172 -10.34 1.07 7.95
N ILE A 173 -10.38 2.31 7.47
CA ILE A 173 -9.79 2.73 6.20
C ILE A 173 -8.89 3.93 6.44
N VAL A 174 -7.70 3.90 5.82
CA VAL A 174 -6.83 5.06 5.67
C VAL A 174 -6.68 5.35 4.17
N PRO A 175 -6.97 6.59 3.70
CA PRO A 175 -6.82 6.94 2.29
C PRO A 175 -5.35 6.98 1.89
N ILE A 176 -5.03 6.34 0.78
CA ILE A 176 -3.75 6.41 0.07
C ILE A 176 -4.00 6.84 -1.39
N HIS A 177 -2.96 6.96 -2.20
CA HIS A 177 -3.05 7.25 -3.64
C HIS A 177 -3.84 8.54 -3.95
N ASP A 178 -3.49 9.64 -3.30
CA ASP A 178 -4.24 10.90 -3.32
C ASP A 178 -3.45 12.12 -3.82
N SER A 179 -2.14 11.98 -4.13
CA SER A 179 -1.26 13.10 -4.51
C SER A 179 -1.64 13.79 -5.82
N THR A 180 -2.42 13.14 -6.69
CA THR A 180 -2.92 13.74 -7.94
C THR A 180 -4.11 14.68 -7.72
N LEU A 181 -4.71 14.67 -6.54
CA LEU A 181 -5.82 15.53 -6.19
C LEU A 181 -5.34 16.88 -5.65
N SER A 182 -5.99 17.95 -6.05
CA SER A 182 -5.91 19.20 -5.29
C SER A 182 -6.60 19.03 -3.94
N ASP A 183 -6.33 19.93 -2.99
CA ASP A 183 -7.00 19.92 -1.67
C ASP A 183 -8.52 19.90 -1.79
N ALA A 184 -9.09 20.69 -2.72
CA ALA A 184 -10.52 20.71 -2.98
C ALA A 184 -11.03 19.40 -3.58
N GLY A 185 -10.25 18.77 -4.46
CA GLY A 185 -10.52 17.46 -5.03
C GLY A 185 -10.54 16.39 -3.94
N ARG A 186 -9.48 16.32 -3.14
CA ARG A 186 -9.35 15.39 -2.02
C ARG A 186 -10.49 15.52 -1.00
N ALA A 187 -10.78 16.75 -0.58
CA ALA A 187 -11.91 17.01 0.32
C ALA A 187 -13.25 16.54 -0.27
N THR A 188 -13.42 16.66 -1.60
CA THR A 188 -14.62 16.19 -2.29
C THR A 188 -14.72 14.67 -2.30
N TYR A 189 -13.63 13.96 -2.65
CA TYR A 189 -13.59 12.49 -2.63
C TYR A 189 -13.83 11.95 -1.22
N MET A 190 -13.13 12.49 -0.21
CA MET A 190 -13.29 12.09 1.19
C MET A 190 -14.75 12.28 1.67
N ARG A 191 -15.38 13.40 1.33
CA ARG A 191 -16.79 13.64 1.68
C ARG A 191 -17.72 12.60 1.02
N MET A 192 -17.48 12.25 -0.25
CA MET A 192 -18.26 11.23 -0.95
C MET A 192 -18.07 9.85 -0.34
N CYS A 193 -16.82 9.47 -0.05
CA CYS A 193 -16.52 8.20 0.61
C CYS A 193 -17.22 8.12 1.97
N ARG A 194 -17.09 9.13 2.83
CA ARG A 194 -17.76 9.17 4.14
C ARG A 194 -19.29 9.13 4.07
N SER A 195 -19.90 9.51 2.95
CA SER A 195 -21.36 9.49 2.78
C SER A 195 -21.90 8.20 2.16
N ALA A 196 -21.04 7.33 1.62
CA ALA A 196 -21.48 6.18 0.81
C ALA A 196 -20.81 4.84 1.21
N ILE A 197 -19.69 4.87 1.91
CA ILE A 197 -19.10 3.70 2.57
C ILE A 197 -19.99 3.33 3.76
N ASP A 198 -20.12 2.03 4.03
CA ASP A 198 -20.92 1.50 5.12
C ASP A 198 -20.53 2.15 6.46
N GLU A 199 -21.53 2.52 7.26
CA GLU A 199 -21.34 3.24 8.53
C GLU A 199 -20.60 2.41 9.59
N SER A 200 -20.51 1.09 9.43
CA SER A 200 -19.71 0.22 10.31
C SER A 200 -18.20 0.34 10.05
N ILE A 201 -17.77 0.95 8.94
CA ILE A 201 -16.37 1.10 8.55
C ILE A 201 -15.90 2.50 8.95
N GLU A 202 -14.94 2.60 9.87
CA GLU A 202 -14.32 3.86 10.22
C GLU A 202 -13.40 4.38 9.12
N ILE A 203 -13.47 5.67 8.80
CA ILE A 203 -12.56 6.32 7.85
C ILE A 203 -11.69 7.30 8.59
N ASP A 204 -10.45 6.90 8.84
CA ASP A 204 -9.41 7.71 9.45
C ASP A 204 -8.63 8.48 8.38
N ASP A 205 -8.08 9.61 8.76
CA ASP A 205 -7.28 10.45 7.88
C ASP A 205 -6.05 10.97 8.66
N PRO A 206 -5.10 10.06 9.00
CA PRO A 206 -3.93 10.45 9.75
C PRO A 206 -3.08 11.44 8.97
N VAL A 207 -2.43 12.36 9.69
CA VAL A 207 -1.54 13.36 9.09
C VAL A 207 -0.36 12.65 8.43
N PRO A 208 -0.02 12.95 7.16
CA PRO A 208 1.15 12.37 6.52
C PRO A 208 2.43 12.63 7.35
N GLY A 209 3.26 11.61 7.51
CA GLY A 209 4.48 11.65 8.31
C GLY A 209 4.29 11.42 9.81
N GLU A 210 3.06 11.37 10.31
CA GLU A 210 2.78 11.05 11.72
C GLU A 210 2.43 9.57 11.90
N PRO A 211 2.97 8.91 12.96
CA PRO A 211 2.64 7.52 13.28
C PRO A 211 1.15 7.34 13.59
N TYR A 212 0.53 6.33 12.99
CA TYR A 212 -0.85 5.92 13.23
C TYR A 212 -0.87 4.47 13.72
N GLU A 213 -1.43 4.23 14.92
CA GLU A 213 -1.55 2.91 15.50
C GLU A 213 -2.71 2.12 14.86
N ILE A 214 -2.39 0.99 14.25
CA ILE A 214 -3.40 0.05 13.75
C ILE A 214 -3.89 -0.78 14.94
N ARG A 215 -5.20 -0.83 15.16
CA ARG A 215 -5.82 -1.59 16.25
C ARG A 215 -6.57 -2.78 15.69
N SER A 216 -6.52 -3.89 16.40
CA SER A 216 -7.34 -5.06 16.11
C SER A 216 -8.77 -4.86 16.62
N GLU A 217 -9.78 -5.31 15.85
CA GLU A 217 -11.18 -5.32 16.30
C GLU A 217 -11.42 -6.22 17.53
N MET A 218 -10.46 -7.11 17.88
CA MET A 218 -10.59 -8.03 19.01
C MET A 218 -10.24 -7.40 20.36
N GLU A 219 -9.85 -6.13 20.43
CA GLU A 219 -9.47 -5.42 21.67
C GLU A 219 -10.59 -4.55 22.27
N GLU A 220 -11.85 -4.65 21.81
CA GLU A 220 -13.01 -3.97 22.42
C GLU A 220 -13.84 -4.87 23.35
#